data_fbaabca076bf157c6276cba12f27d637
#
_entry.id   fbaabca076bf157c6276cba12f27d637
#
_cell.length_a   1.000
_cell.length_b   1.000
_cell.length_c   1.000
_cell.angle_alpha   90.00
_cell.angle_beta   90.00
_cell.angle_gamma   90.00
#
_symmetry.space_group_name_H-M   'P 1'
#
loop_
_entity.id
_entity.type
_entity.pdbx_description
1 polymer ?
#
loop_
_entity_poly.entity_id
_entity_poly.type
_entity_poly.pdbx_seq_one_letter_code
_entity_poly.pdbx_strand_id
1 'polypeptide(L)'
;MKKFLSLLLALVMVLSLAACGGNTEPTEEPTEAPTSAPTTEPTEAPTTEPTEEPTEEPTENNEAKLYMISVSLDDKYISISDNDMGELSVDYNNGIRKMTTMSLETLAEIETELEKSGLKALLGTSEYGDGADTASLSLVYSDWSSESADYYGVEIPEAFTTGFNTFAAYMETLLADVPEYVPQAMVMGEVDAAILTEMQTIMNNSGIANLDSLAILPIALDEYFGFTAGLTNTDGITAGAICQNMMMGGAAYQVVIVTLEDESKAADVAADFQANLDFGKWVCTRPTDALIAQKGNMVLCLMGPDEMYTGTVSAIEAAEWTTIKTVADPGV
;
A
#
# COMPACT_ATOMS: atom_id res chain seq x y z
N MET A 1 0.73 -46.87 11.62
CA MET A 1 0.82 -45.93 10.51
C MET A 1 0.91 -44.45 10.94
N LYS A 2 0.04 -43.95 11.84
CA LYS A 2 0.10 -42.52 12.24
C LYS A 2 1.41 -42.07 12.93
N LYS A 3 2.07 -42.96 13.69
CA LYS A 3 3.37 -42.67 14.34
C LYS A 3 4.57 -42.61 13.38
N PHE A 4 4.49 -43.38 12.28
CA PHE A 4 5.53 -43.35 11.25
C PHE A 4 5.44 -42.11 10.36
N LEU A 5 4.22 -41.57 10.13
CA LEU A 5 4.00 -40.38 9.34
C LEU A 5 4.50 -39.12 10.08
N SER A 6 4.32 -39.05 11.42
CA SER A 6 4.84 -37.93 12.21
C SER A 6 6.36 -37.93 12.31
N LEU A 7 7.01 -39.11 12.32
CA LEU A 7 8.47 -39.21 12.33
C LEU A 7 9.08 -38.80 10.99
N LEU A 8 8.41 -39.13 9.89
CA LEU A 8 8.82 -38.74 8.53
C LEU A 8 8.70 -37.22 8.33
N LEU A 9 7.62 -36.61 8.84
CA LEU A 9 7.39 -35.15 8.75
C LEU A 9 8.44 -34.37 9.58
N ALA A 10 8.81 -34.86 10.76
CA ALA A 10 9.86 -34.27 11.58
C ALA A 10 11.25 -34.36 10.91
N LEU A 11 11.55 -35.45 10.21
CA LEU A 11 12.82 -35.65 9.50
C LEU A 11 12.94 -34.70 8.29
N VAL A 12 11.85 -34.44 7.58
CA VAL A 12 11.82 -33.49 6.45
C VAL A 12 12.04 -32.05 6.93
N MET A 13 11.48 -31.67 8.08
CA MET A 13 11.71 -30.32 8.64
C MET A 13 13.16 -30.10 9.11
N VAL A 14 13.84 -31.13 9.62
CA VAL A 14 15.24 -31.02 10.05
C VAL A 14 16.19 -30.95 8.85
N LEU A 15 15.86 -31.59 7.73
CA LEU A 15 16.67 -31.54 6.51
C LEU A 15 16.53 -30.22 5.75
N SER A 16 15.42 -29.50 5.88
CA SER A 16 15.25 -28.19 5.24
C SER A 16 15.99 -27.05 5.96
N LEU A 17 16.35 -27.21 7.23
CA LEU A 17 17.17 -26.25 7.99
C LEU A 17 18.67 -26.38 7.74
N ALA A 18 19.13 -27.49 7.17
CA ALA A 18 20.55 -27.73 6.87
C ALA A 18 20.99 -27.19 5.48
N ALA A 19 20.06 -26.69 4.65
CA ALA A 19 20.36 -26.24 3.28
C ALA A 19 20.66 -24.72 3.17
N CYS A 20 20.64 -23.95 4.26
CA CYS A 20 20.92 -22.51 4.26
C CYS A 20 22.21 -22.12 4.97
N GLY A 21 23.19 -23.00 5.04
CA GLY A 21 24.52 -22.73 5.59
C GLY A 21 25.60 -22.83 4.49
N GLY A 22 25.73 -21.78 3.69
CA GLY A 22 26.86 -21.63 2.76
C GLY A 22 28.11 -21.12 3.47
N ASN A 23 29.07 -22.01 3.68
CA ASN A 23 30.44 -21.73 4.09
C ASN A 23 31.17 -20.88 3.05
N THR A 24 31.74 -19.77 3.46
CA THR A 24 32.94 -19.19 2.81
C THR A 24 34.08 -19.24 3.77
N GLU A 25 35.03 -20.12 3.47
CA GLU A 25 36.36 -20.21 4.12
C GLU A 25 37.22 -18.99 3.76
N PRO A 26 38.09 -18.56 4.66
CA PRO A 26 39.03 -17.46 4.41
C PRO A 26 40.31 -17.98 3.77
N THR A 27 40.79 -17.31 2.74
CA THR A 27 42.10 -17.54 2.15
C THR A 27 43.11 -16.54 2.70
N GLU A 28 44.24 -17.08 3.05
CA GLU A 28 45.42 -16.65 3.77
C GLU A 28 46.08 -15.34 3.33
N GLU A 29 46.70 -14.71 4.36
CA GLU A 29 47.86 -13.82 4.30
C GLU A 29 49.04 -14.41 3.45
N PRO A 30 50.05 -13.62 2.96
CA PRO A 30 51.00 -13.04 3.90
C PRO A 30 51.73 -11.73 3.48
N THR A 31 52.26 -11.02 4.51
CA THR A 31 53.67 -10.52 4.61
C THR A 31 54.05 -9.33 3.70
N GLU A 32 54.53 -8.25 4.16
CA GLU A 32 55.70 -7.81 4.92
C GLU A 32 55.70 -6.28 5.12
N ALA A 33 56.18 -5.85 6.26
CA ALA A 33 56.66 -4.49 6.51
C ALA A 33 58.05 -4.26 5.90
N PRO A 34 58.48 -3.01 5.69
CA PRO A 34 59.49 -2.51 6.63
C PRO A 34 59.34 -1.03 7.04
N THR A 35 59.46 -0.82 8.30
CA THR A 35 60.33 0.08 9.06
C THR A 35 61.03 1.21 8.31
N SER A 36 60.74 2.44 8.72
CA SER A 36 61.78 3.44 8.97
C SER A 36 61.29 4.48 9.98
N ALA A 37 62.10 4.63 11.02
CA ALA A 37 61.99 5.53 12.14
C ALA A 37 62.70 6.88 11.85
N PRO A 38 62.86 7.77 12.80
CA PRO A 38 62.17 9.03 12.93
C PRO A 38 63.08 10.22 12.67
N THR A 39 62.52 11.38 12.36
CA THR A 39 63.29 12.63 12.39
C THR A 39 62.60 13.58 13.35
N THR A 40 63.39 13.99 14.30
CA THR A 40 63.12 14.93 15.38
C THR A 40 63.10 16.38 14.92
N GLU A 41 62.14 17.16 15.47
CA GLU A 41 62.17 18.54 15.98
C GLU A 41 62.38 19.74 15.01
N PRO A 42 61.89 20.93 15.31
CA PRO A 42 61.78 21.55 16.63
C PRO A 42 60.43 22.19 16.99
N THR A 43 60.27 22.25 18.30
CA THR A 43 59.32 23.03 19.13
C THR A 43 59.28 24.52 18.76
N GLU A 44 58.06 25.02 18.45
CA GLU A 44 57.74 26.43 18.60
C GLU A 44 56.69 26.62 19.70
N ALA A 45 56.89 27.72 20.45
CA ALA A 45 56.17 28.10 21.67
C ALA A 45 54.71 28.37 21.45
N PRO A 46 53.84 28.19 22.47
CA PRO A 46 52.43 28.45 22.35
C PRO A 46 52.11 29.95 22.33
N THR A 47 51.53 30.41 21.24
CA THR A 47 50.86 31.69 21.18
C THR A 47 49.49 31.50 21.82
N THR A 48 49.26 32.18 22.95
CA THR A 48 47.95 32.28 23.56
C THR A 48 47.05 33.15 22.68
N GLU A 49 46.16 32.53 21.92
CA GLU A 49 45.00 33.21 21.36
C GLU A 49 43.96 33.43 22.46
N PRO A 50 43.23 34.57 22.41
CA PRO A 50 42.17 34.82 23.38
C PRO A 50 41.05 33.82 23.21
N THR A 51 40.69 33.19 24.31
CA THR A 51 39.48 32.36 24.43
C THR A 51 38.28 33.24 24.15
N GLU A 52 37.69 33.08 22.99
CA GLU A 52 36.32 33.53 22.75
C GLU A 52 35.39 32.71 23.66
N GLU A 53 34.64 33.41 24.51
CA GLU A 53 33.53 32.80 25.26
C GLU A 53 32.63 32.07 24.28
N PRO A 54 32.21 30.82 24.57
CA PRO A 54 31.23 30.14 23.73
C PRO A 54 29.95 30.97 23.78
N THR A 55 29.62 31.60 22.66
CA THR A 55 28.27 32.12 22.42
C THR A 55 27.36 30.91 22.51
N GLU A 56 26.59 30.83 23.60
CA GLU A 56 25.49 29.89 23.69
C GLU A 56 24.59 30.09 22.46
N GLU A 57 24.64 29.22 21.48
CA GLU A 57 23.61 29.14 20.46
C GLU A 57 22.27 29.01 21.20
N PRO A 58 21.23 29.78 20.83
CA PRO A 58 19.94 29.61 21.42
C PRO A 58 19.55 28.13 21.17
N THR A 59 19.47 27.35 22.23
CA THR A 59 18.81 26.07 22.22
C THR A 59 17.38 26.36 21.78
N GLU A 60 17.10 26.17 20.47
CA GLU A 60 15.74 25.99 20.00
C GLU A 60 15.17 24.87 20.84
N ASN A 61 14.15 25.20 21.60
CA ASN A 61 13.37 24.23 22.36
C ASN A 61 12.66 23.38 21.31
N ASN A 62 13.33 22.35 20.83
CA ASN A 62 12.83 21.44 19.81
C ASN A 62 11.85 20.48 20.49
N GLU A 63 10.75 21.04 21.04
CA GLU A 63 9.62 20.20 21.43
C GLU A 63 9.12 19.50 20.15
N ALA A 64 9.13 18.17 20.18
CA ALA A 64 8.65 17.37 19.06
C ALA A 64 7.19 17.78 18.75
N LYS A 65 6.94 18.18 17.51
CA LYS A 65 5.60 18.60 17.06
C LYS A 65 4.80 17.37 16.70
N LEU A 66 3.50 17.43 16.93
CA LEU A 66 2.59 16.37 16.49
C LEU A 66 2.63 16.26 14.95
N TYR A 67 2.89 15.04 14.47
CA TYR A 67 3.02 14.69 13.06
C TYR A 67 1.80 13.91 12.56
N MET A 68 1.24 13.01 13.37
CA MET A 68 0.09 12.21 13.00
C MET A 68 -0.83 11.98 14.20
N ILE A 69 -2.13 12.02 13.93
CA ILE A 69 -3.22 11.61 14.83
C ILE A 69 -3.94 10.47 14.12
N SER A 70 -4.09 9.32 14.79
CA SER A 70 -4.94 8.23 14.32
C SER A 70 -5.84 7.79 15.47
N VAL A 71 -7.15 7.85 15.24
CA VAL A 71 -8.16 7.39 16.21
C VAL A 71 -9.10 6.46 15.50
N SER A 72 -9.35 5.28 16.06
CA SER A 72 -10.32 4.33 15.51
C SER A 72 -11.28 3.82 16.59
N LEU A 73 -12.49 3.48 16.16
CA LEU A 73 -13.52 2.83 16.96
C LEU A 73 -14.32 1.91 16.04
N ASP A 74 -14.07 0.61 16.12
CA ASP A 74 -14.55 -0.43 15.22
C ASP A 74 -14.21 -0.10 13.75
N ASP A 75 -15.19 0.07 12.86
CA ASP A 75 -15.03 0.41 11.45
C ASP A 75 -14.89 1.93 11.17
N LYS A 76 -14.98 2.75 12.23
CA LYS A 76 -14.85 4.21 12.14
C LYS A 76 -13.44 4.66 12.44
N TYR A 77 -12.98 5.71 11.77
CA TYR A 77 -11.64 6.23 12.02
C TYR A 77 -11.48 7.71 11.64
N ILE A 78 -10.48 8.32 12.25
CA ILE A 78 -9.99 9.67 11.97
C ILE A 78 -8.48 9.55 11.84
N SER A 79 -7.93 9.85 10.68
CA SER A 79 -6.49 9.88 10.42
C SER A 79 -6.11 11.25 9.89
N ILE A 80 -5.16 11.89 10.54
CA ILE A 80 -4.66 13.22 10.20
C ILE A 80 -3.14 13.14 10.26
N SER A 81 -2.45 13.53 9.20
CA SER A 81 -1.00 13.51 9.16
C SER A 81 -0.44 14.69 8.37
N ASP A 82 0.70 15.20 8.79
CA ASP A 82 1.53 16.07 7.95
C ASP A 82 1.98 15.28 6.71
N ASN A 83 1.80 15.85 5.54
CA ASN A 83 2.16 15.20 4.27
C ASN A 83 3.54 15.62 3.75
N ASP A 84 4.36 16.26 4.59
CA ASP A 84 5.69 16.79 4.25
C ASP A 84 5.71 17.82 3.08
N MET A 85 4.53 18.20 2.59
CA MET A 85 4.36 19.23 1.55
C MET A 85 3.80 20.54 2.11
N GLY A 86 3.70 20.66 3.43
CA GLY A 86 3.17 21.84 4.12
C GLY A 86 1.66 21.82 4.30
N GLU A 87 1.02 20.66 4.20
CA GLU A 87 -0.41 20.46 4.39
C GLU A 87 -0.67 19.25 5.28
N LEU A 88 -1.85 19.21 5.89
CA LEU A 88 -2.38 18.03 6.57
C LEU A 88 -3.18 17.19 5.59
N SER A 89 -2.87 15.90 5.49
CA SER A 89 -3.76 14.90 4.92
C SER A 89 -4.77 14.45 5.95
N VAL A 90 -6.05 14.49 5.61
CA VAL A 90 -7.16 14.07 6.47
C VAL A 90 -7.94 12.95 5.79
N ASP A 91 -8.05 11.81 6.46
CA ASP A 91 -8.93 10.70 6.08
C ASP A 91 -9.87 10.39 7.26
N TYR A 92 -11.15 10.65 7.06
CA TYR A 92 -12.18 10.57 8.07
C TYR A 92 -13.30 9.63 7.62
N ASN A 93 -13.69 8.72 8.48
CA ASN A 93 -14.83 7.83 8.27
C ASN A 93 -15.65 7.67 9.55
N ASN A 94 -16.89 8.15 9.54
CA ASN A 94 -17.89 7.90 10.58
C ASN A 94 -19.20 7.37 9.93
N GLY A 95 -19.04 6.39 9.03
CA GLY A 95 -20.12 5.86 8.17
C GLY A 95 -20.16 6.54 6.79
N ILE A 96 -19.62 7.74 6.66
CA ILE A 96 -19.37 8.43 5.38
C ILE A 96 -17.91 8.83 5.36
N ARG A 97 -17.15 8.31 4.39
CA ARG A 97 -15.72 8.61 4.27
C ARG A 97 -15.51 9.95 3.56
N LYS A 98 -14.63 10.76 4.09
CA LYS A 98 -14.19 12.03 3.51
C LYS A 98 -12.67 12.09 3.52
N MET A 99 -12.08 12.50 2.40
CA MET A 99 -10.64 12.71 2.27
C MET A 99 -10.37 14.10 1.74
N THR A 100 -9.40 14.80 2.34
CA THR A 100 -8.99 16.13 1.90
C THR A 100 -7.59 16.47 2.40
N THR A 101 -7.04 17.59 1.91
CA THR A 101 -5.89 18.25 2.51
C THR A 101 -6.31 19.57 3.16
N MET A 102 -5.60 20.00 4.21
CA MET A 102 -5.85 21.23 4.95
C MET A 102 -4.54 21.94 5.24
N SER A 103 -4.61 23.24 5.58
CA SER A 103 -3.45 23.98 6.05
C SER A 103 -2.91 23.40 7.37
N LEU A 104 -1.59 23.35 7.52
CA LEU A 104 -0.93 22.98 8.78
C LEU A 104 -1.35 23.86 9.97
N GLU A 105 -1.78 25.09 9.72
CA GLU A 105 -2.29 25.99 10.77
C GLU A 105 -3.52 25.41 11.50
N THR A 106 -4.29 24.55 10.82
CA THR A 106 -5.48 23.87 11.39
C THR A 106 -5.10 22.85 12.46
N LEU A 107 -3.85 22.33 12.46
CA LEU A 107 -3.41 21.30 13.40
C LEU A 107 -3.56 21.72 14.86
N ALA A 108 -3.21 22.96 15.20
CA ALA A 108 -3.29 23.46 16.59
C ALA A 108 -4.75 23.49 17.10
N GLU A 109 -5.70 23.76 16.22
CA GLU A 109 -7.13 23.71 16.56
C GLU A 109 -7.57 22.26 16.74
N ILE A 110 -7.18 21.35 15.84
CA ILE A 110 -7.46 19.92 15.91
C ILE A 110 -6.90 19.32 17.22
N GLU A 111 -5.66 19.65 17.59
CA GLU A 111 -5.05 19.22 18.85
C GLU A 111 -5.85 19.70 20.08
N THR A 112 -6.31 20.93 20.04
CA THR A 112 -7.14 21.51 21.10
C THR A 112 -8.45 20.76 21.26
N GLU A 113 -9.11 20.39 20.16
CA GLU A 113 -10.37 19.65 20.19
C GLU A 113 -10.15 18.16 20.57
N LEU A 114 -9.03 17.56 20.15
CA LEU A 114 -8.63 16.24 20.61
C LEU A 114 -8.42 16.21 22.14
N GLU A 115 -7.79 17.26 22.71
CA GLU A 115 -7.62 17.36 24.15
C GLU A 115 -8.97 17.54 24.88
N LYS A 116 -9.86 18.39 24.38
CA LYS A 116 -11.22 18.60 24.93
C LYS A 116 -12.08 17.35 24.86
N SER A 117 -11.85 16.46 23.89
CA SER A 117 -12.55 15.19 23.79
C SER A 117 -12.24 14.23 24.94
N GLY A 118 -11.12 14.44 25.65
CA GLY A 118 -10.65 13.59 26.72
C GLY A 118 -9.86 12.33 26.26
N LEU A 119 -9.71 12.12 24.96
CA LEU A 119 -8.98 10.97 24.41
C LEU A 119 -7.50 10.95 24.84
N LYS A 120 -6.83 12.10 24.85
CA LYS A 120 -5.42 12.18 25.28
C LYS A 120 -5.20 11.72 26.74
N ALA A 121 -6.22 11.80 27.61
CA ALA A 121 -6.11 11.30 28.97
C ALA A 121 -6.04 9.76 29.07
N LEU A 122 -6.33 9.05 27.97
CA LEU A 122 -6.28 7.58 27.90
C LEU A 122 -4.93 7.07 27.39
N LEU A 123 -4.06 7.94 26.91
CA LEU A 123 -2.73 7.54 26.41
C LEU A 123 -1.96 6.75 27.48
N GLY A 124 -1.25 5.71 27.02
CA GLY A 124 -0.51 4.79 27.89
C GLY A 124 -1.37 3.67 28.47
N THR A 125 -2.68 3.59 28.13
CA THR A 125 -3.54 2.47 28.52
C THR A 125 -3.72 1.52 27.34
N SER A 126 -3.61 0.20 27.58
CA SER A 126 -3.84 -0.81 26.54
C SER A 126 -4.37 -2.09 27.17
N GLU A 127 -5.43 -2.65 26.58
CA GLU A 127 -6.05 -3.89 27.00
C GLU A 127 -6.32 -4.78 25.78
N TYR A 128 -6.07 -6.09 25.93
CA TYR A 128 -6.19 -7.07 24.85
C TYR A 128 -6.96 -8.29 25.32
N GLY A 129 -7.87 -8.79 24.48
CA GLY A 129 -8.72 -9.96 24.72
C GLY A 129 -9.05 -10.68 23.42
N ASP A 130 -10.05 -11.57 23.47
CA ASP A 130 -10.45 -12.44 22.36
C ASP A 130 -11.77 -12.01 21.69
N GLY A 131 -12.32 -10.84 22.04
CA GLY A 131 -13.55 -10.29 21.46
C GLY A 131 -13.33 -9.70 20.06
N ALA A 132 -14.38 -9.04 19.54
CA ALA A 132 -14.35 -8.42 18.21
C ALA A 132 -14.19 -6.89 18.25
N ASP A 133 -14.52 -6.25 19.37
CA ASP A 133 -14.51 -4.79 19.49
C ASP A 133 -13.08 -4.25 19.44
N THR A 134 -12.89 -3.15 18.75
CA THR A 134 -11.57 -2.53 18.56
C THR A 134 -11.65 -1.03 18.73
N ALA A 135 -10.70 -0.47 19.50
CA ALA A 135 -10.51 0.97 19.59
C ALA A 135 -9.03 1.29 19.75
N SER A 136 -8.57 2.32 19.08
CA SER A 136 -7.19 2.79 19.23
C SER A 136 -7.06 4.30 19.09
N LEU A 137 -6.11 4.86 19.82
CA LEU A 137 -5.60 6.21 19.65
C LEU A 137 -4.09 6.12 19.49
N SER A 138 -3.54 6.72 18.46
CA SER A 138 -2.09 6.85 18.26
C SER A 138 -1.75 8.27 17.90
N LEU A 139 -0.78 8.83 18.60
CA LEU A 139 -0.15 10.11 18.31
C LEU A 139 1.30 9.86 17.95
N VAL A 140 1.74 10.36 16.81
CA VAL A 140 3.14 10.28 16.36
C VAL A 140 3.69 11.70 16.26
N TYR A 141 4.89 11.91 16.74
CA TYR A 141 5.57 13.20 16.77
C TYR A 141 6.68 13.28 15.71
N SER A 142 7.14 14.48 15.42
CA SER A 142 8.14 14.75 14.37
C SER A 142 9.52 14.14 14.63
N ASP A 143 9.79 13.70 15.85
CA ASP A 143 10.98 12.90 16.23
C ASP A 143 10.76 11.39 16.16
N TRP A 144 9.60 10.95 15.61
CA TRP A 144 9.15 9.57 15.52
C TRP A 144 8.83 8.90 16.86
N SER A 145 8.80 9.64 17.94
CA SER A 145 8.21 9.15 19.19
C SER A 145 6.69 8.99 19.02
N SER A 146 6.10 8.08 19.77
CA SER A 146 4.66 7.85 19.71
C SER A 146 4.07 7.54 21.08
N GLU A 147 2.80 7.92 21.23
CA GLU A 147 1.97 7.56 22.38
C GLU A 147 0.70 6.90 21.87
N SER A 148 0.22 5.86 22.54
CA SER A 148 -1.01 5.18 22.14
C SER A 148 -1.88 4.76 23.33
N ALA A 149 -3.15 4.47 23.00
CA ALA A 149 -4.09 3.75 23.85
C ALA A 149 -4.80 2.74 22.95
N ASP A 150 -4.77 1.46 23.32
CA ASP A 150 -5.22 0.37 22.46
C ASP A 150 -6.15 -0.59 23.21
N TYR A 151 -7.30 -0.87 22.65
CA TYR A 151 -8.31 -1.79 23.18
C TYR A 151 -8.73 -2.74 22.07
N TYR A 152 -8.31 -4.01 22.15
CA TYR A 152 -8.61 -5.03 21.15
C TYR A 152 -9.23 -6.26 21.79
N GLY A 153 -10.45 -6.62 21.35
CA GLY A 153 -11.15 -7.79 21.85
C GLY A 153 -11.58 -7.71 23.31
N VAL A 154 -11.71 -6.50 23.85
CA VAL A 154 -12.16 -6.19 25.21
C VAL A 154 -13.32 -5.19 25.16
N GLU A 155 -14.03 -5.02 26.28
CA GLU A 155 -15.03 -3.95 26.42
C GLU A 155 -14.33 -2.58 26.32
N ILE A 156 -14.74 -1.79 25.32
CA ILE A 156 -14.16 -0.47 25.09
C ILE A 156 -14.61 0.48 26.20
N PRO A 157 -13.68 1.18 26.89
CA PRO A 157 -14.04 2.14 27.93
C PRO A 157 -15.03 3.20 27.43
N GLU A 158 -16.08 3.48 28.23
CA GLU A 158 -17.06 4.53 27.91
C GLU A 158 -16.39 5.89 27.66
N ALA A 159 -15.31 6.19 28.37
CA ALA A 159 -14.52 7.38 28.17
C ALA A 159 -13.93 7.46 26.75
N PHE A 160 -13.47 6.33 26.17
CA PHE A 160 -12.97 6.27 24.80
C PHE A 160 -14.10 6.53 23.81
N THR A 161 -15.21 5.80 23.93
CA THR A 161 -16.36 5.95 23.04
C THR A 161 -16.92 7.37 23.05
N THR A 162 -17.03 7.97 24.24
CA THR A 162 -17.49 9.37 24.41
C THR A 162 -16.50 10.34 23.78
N GLY A 163 -15.20 10.14 24.01
CA GLY A 163 -14.14 10.95 23.44
C GLY A 163 -14.10 10.88 21.93
N PHE A 164 -14.19 9.67 21.37
CA PHE A 164 -14.25 9.47 19.92
C PHE A 164 -15.44 10.22 19.31
N ASN A 165 -16.64 10.03 19.84
CA ASN A 165 -17.84 10.67 19.32
C ASN A 165 -17.76 12.20 19.41
N THR A 166 -17.16 12.74 20.49
CA THR A 166 -16.94 14.19 20.64
C THR A 166 -15.97 14.73 19.59
N PHE A 167 -14.86 14.04 19.36
CA PHE A 167 -13.88 14.45 18.36
C PHE A 167 -14.40 14.24 16.93
N ALA A 168 -15.14 13.18 16.67
CA ALA A 168 -15.80 12.93 15.39
C ALA A 168 -16.82 14.04 15.05
N ALA A 169 -17.61 14.48 16.02
CA ALA A 169 -18.57 15.59 15.81
C ALA A 169 -17.88 16.92 15.45
N TYR A 170 -16.72 17.20 16.02
CA TYR A 170 -15.88 18.32 15.59
C TYR A 170 -15.41 18.12 14.15
N MET A 171 -14.86 16.94 13.82
CA MET A 171 -14.42 16.63 12.44
C MET A 171 -15.55 16.72 11.42
N GLU A 172 -16.77 16.31 11.76
CA GLU A 172 -17.95 16.48 10.89
C GLU A 172 -18.21 17.96 10.60
N THR A 173 -18.04 18.84 11.59
CA THR A 173 -18.19 20.29 11.41
C THR A 173 -17.06 20.86 10.55
N LEU A 174 -15.83 20.45 10.82
CA LEU A 174 -14.65 20.89 10.07
C LEU A 174 -14.71 20.47 8.60
N LEU A 175 -15.24 19.27 8.34
CA LEU A 175 -15.34 18.65 7.01
C LEU A 175 -16.73 18.86 6.37
N ALA A 176 -17.57 19.78 6.86
CA ALA A 176 -18.96 19.92 6.38
C ALA A 176 -19.06 20.13 4.87
N ASP A 177 -18.17 20.92 4.29
CA ASP A 177 -18.12 21.24 2.87
C ASP A 177 -17.28 20.25 2.03
N VAL A 178 -16.62 19.27 2.66
CA VAL A 178 -15.87 18.23 1.97
C VAL A 178 -16.84 17.16 1.45
N PRO A 179 -16.84 16.85 0.14
CA PRO A 179 -17.72 15.83 -0.41
C PRO A 179 -17.35 14.45 0.12
N GLU A 180 -18.32 13.53 0.04
CA GLU A 180 -18.06 12.12 0.29
C GLU A 180 -16.96 11.61 -0.63
N TYR A 181 -16.01 10.88 -0.07
CA TYR A 181 -14.94 10.23 -0.83
C TYR A 181 -15.48 9.04 -1.58
N VAL A 182 -15.35 9.08 -2.88
CA VAL A 182 -15.68 7.95 -3.75
C VAL A 182 -14.35 7.26 -4.13
N PRO A 183 -14.09 6.03 -3.65
CA PRO A 183 -12.87 5.30 -4.00
C PRO A 183 -12.76 5.17 -5.52
N GLN A 184 -11.59 5.46 -6.06
CA GLN A 184 -11.28 5.32 -7.48
C GLN A 184 -9.91 4.67 -7.65
N ALA A 185 -9.75 3.85 -8.69
CA ALA A 185 -8.44 3.34 -9.04
C ALA A 185 -7.48 4.49 -9.40
N MET A 186 -6.31 4.47 -8.82
CA MET A 186 -5.29 5.51 -9.01
C MET A 186 -4.75 5.44 -10.44
N VAL A 187 -4.74 6.56 -11.17
CA VAL A 187 -4.12 6.62 -12.51
C VAL A 187 -2.67 7.05 -12.37
N MET A 188 -1.75 6.21 -12.81
CA MET A 188 -0.30 6.45 -12.73
C MET A 188 0.31 6.45 -14.13
N GLY A 189 0.93 7.57 -14.51
CA GLY A 189 1.52 7.74 -15.85
C GLY A 189 0.51 8.13 -16.93
N GLU A 190 0.97 8.16 -18.17
CA GLU A 190 0.15 8.54 -19.33
C GLU A 190 -0.50 7.29 -19.94
N VAL A 191 -1.77 7.07 -19.66
CA VAL A 191 -2.58 5.99 -20.21
C VAL A 191 -3.31 6.47 -21.44
N ASP A 192 -3.42 5.62 -22.49
CA ASP A 192 -4.25 5.92 -23.66
C ASP A 192 -5.67 6.30 -23.24
N ALA A 193 -6.20 7.39 -23.79
CA ALA A 193 -7.46 7.99 -23.34
C ALA A 193 -8.68 7.07 -23.53
N ALA A 194 -8.70 6.28 -24.61
CA ALA A 194 -9.78 5.34 -24.87
C ALA A 194 -9.74 4.17 -23.88
N ILE A 195 -8.55 3.60 -23.65
CA ILE A 195 -8.34 2.54 -22.65
C ILE A 195 -8.70 3.06 -21.25
N LEU A 196 -8.23 4.26 -20.88
CA LEU A 196 -8.50 4.86 -19.58
C LEU A 196 -10.01 5.01 -19.33
N THR A 197 -10.74 5.51 -20.34
CA THR A 197 -12.21 5.68 -20.26
C THR A 197 -12.92 4.35 -20.01
N GLU A 198 -12.57 3.30 -20.76
CA GLU A 198 -13.15 1.96 -20.56
C GLU A 198 -12.78 1.37 -19.20
N MET A 199 -11.50 1.47 -18.82
CA MET A 199 -11.00 0.94 -17.54
C MET A 199 -11.71 1.62 -16.36
N GLN A 200 -11.79 2.96 -16.34
CA GLN A 200 -12.50 3.71 -15.30
C GLN A 200 -14.00 3.37 -15.28
N THR A 201 -14.63 3.22 -16.44
CA THR A 201 -16.04 2.83 -16.54
C THR A 201 -16.27 1.46 -15.88
N ILE A 202 -15.42 0.48 -16.17
CA ILE A 202 -15.50 -0.85 -15.59
C ILE A 202 -15.24 -0.79 -14.08
N MET A 203 -14.17 -0.14 -13.65
CA MET A 203 -13.78 -0.08 -12.23
C MET A 203 -14.85 0.60 -11.37
N ASN A 204 -15.37 1.75 -11.79
CA ASN A 204 -16.37 2.52 -11.04
C ASN A 204 -17.72 1.78 -10.91
N ASN A 205 -18.00 0.82 -11.78
CA ASN A 205 -19.22 0.00 -11.74
C ASN A 205 -18.98 -1.42 -11.22
N SER A 206 -17.75 -1.79 -10.85
CA SER A 206 -17.39 -3.14 -10.41
C SER A 206 -17.90 -3.52 -9.01
N GLY A 207 -18.28 -2.53 -8.19
CA GLY A 207 -18.65 -2.74 -6.79
C GLY A 207 -17.47 -3.10 -5.87
N ILE A 208 -16.24 -2.95 -6.33
CA ILE A 208 -15.04 -3.18 -5.51
C ILE A 208 -14.95 -2.05 -4.46
N ALA A 209 -14.99 -2.41 -3.18
CA ALA A 209 -15.03 -1.44 -2.09
C ALA A 209 -13.74 -0.61 -1.97
N ASN A 210 -12.58 -1.23 -2.21
CA ASN A 210 -11.26 -0.61 -2.04
C ASN A 210 -10.61 -0.31 -3.39
N LEU A 211 -11.30 0.42 -4.27
CA LEU A 211 -10.78 0.80 -5.59
C LEU A 211 -9.47 1.59 -5.50
N ASP A 212 -9.28 2.36 -4.44
CA ASP A 212 -8.07 3.13 -4.15
C ASP A 212 -6.84 2.26 -3.83
N SER A 213 -7.01 0.96 -3.61
CA SER A 213 -5.91 -0.01 -3.56
C SER A 213 -5.42 -0.47 -4.93
N LEU A 214 -6.13 -0.12 -6.00
CA LEU A 214 -5.82 -0.48 -7.38
C LEU A 214 -5.18 0.70 -8.09
N ALA A 215 -4.25 0.41 -9.01
CA ALA A 215 -3.69 1.41 -9.91
C ALA A 215 -3.87 1.01 -11.37
N ILE A 216 -4.19 2.00 -12.19
CA ILE A 216 -4.23 1.93 -13.65
C ILE A 216 -2.89 2.48 -14.16
N LEU A 217 -2.11 1.64 -14.82
CA LEU A 217 -0.81 1.97 -15.36
C LEU A 217 -0.77 1.71 -16.87
N PRO A 218 -0.05 2.56 -17.65
CA PRO A 218 0.24 2.23 -19.04
C PRO A 218 1.17 1.02 -19.09
N ILE A 219 1.04 0.21 -20.13
CA ILE A 219 2.02 -0.83 -20.46
C ILE A 219 2.87 -0.26 -21.60
N ALA A 220 4.18 -0.09 -21.36
CA ALA A 220 5.09 0.43 -22.39
C ALA A 220 5.17 -0.55 -23.58
N LEU A 221 5.15 -0.01 -24.81
CA LEU A 221 5.32 -0.81 -26.04
C LEU A 221 6.82 -1.09 -26.28
N ASP A 222 7.42 -1.86 -25.38
CA ASP A 222 8.81 -2.27 -25.43
C ASP A 222 8.94 -3.80 -25.45
N GLU A 223 10.13 -4.33 -25.31
CA GLU A 223 10.40 -5.77 -25.32
C GLU A 223 9.71 -6.54 -24.17
N TYR A 224 9.28 -5.86 -23.12
CA TYR A 224 8.58 -6.43 -21.97
C TYR A 224 7.05 -6.33 -22.07
N PHE A 225 6.53 -5.66 -23.12
CA PHE A 225 5.08 -5.44 -23.26
C PHE A 225 4.30 -6.75 -23.18
N GLY A 226 4.69 -7.74 -23.95
CA GLY A 226 4.04 -9.04 -23.98
C GLY A 226 4.02 -9.70 -22.60
N PHE A 227 5.14 -9.69 -21.90
CA PHE A 227 5.24 -10.26 -20.55
C PHE A 227 4.33 -9.52 -19.55
N THR A 228 4.34 -8.18 -19.57
CA THR A 228 3.50 -7.37 -18.67
C THR A 228 2.01 -7.55 -18.98
N ALA A 229 1.63 -7.58 -20.25
CA ALA A 229 0.26 -7.80 -20.68
C ALA A 229 -0.22 -9.26 -20.50
N GLY A 230 0.69 -10.23 -20.44
CA GLY A 230 0.38 -11.65 -20.47
C GLY A 230 0.12 -12.17 -21.88
N LEU A 231 0.90 -11.68 -22.85
CA LEU A 231 0.82 -12.02 -24.26
C LEU A 231 2.17 -12.52 -24.79
N THR A 232 2.15 -13.41 -25.79
CA THR A 232 3.36 -13.83 -26.49
C THR A 232 3.51 -13.18 -27.87
N ASN A 233 2.40 -12.72 -28.46
CA ASN A 233 2.38 -11.99 -29.71
C ASN A 233 1.81 -10.58 -29.51
N THR A 234 2.60 -9.57 -29.84
CA THR A 234 2.25 -8.16 -29.70
C THR A 234 2.04 -7.45 -31.04
N ASP A 235 2.07 -8.22 -32.14
CA ASP A 235 1.92 -7.65 -33.50
C ASP A 235 0.54 -6.99 -33.69
N GLY A 236 0.55 -5.72 -34.04
CA GLY A 236 -0.65 -4.91 -34.27
C GLY A 236 -1.31 -4.38 -33.01
N ILE A 237 -0.66 -4.49 -31.85
CA ILE A 237 -1.07 -3.78 -30.63
C ILE A 237 -0.50 -2.36 -30.68
N THR A 238 -1.34 -1.38 -30.42
CA THR A 238 -0.98 0.05 -30.49
C THR A 238 -0.89 0.72 -29.13
N ALA A 239 -1.60 0.20 -28.15
CA ALA A 239 -1.58 0.67 -26.76
C ALA A 239 -2.00 -0.44 -25.80
N GLY A 240 -1.65 -0.31 -24.53
CA GLY A 240 -2.10 -1.19 -23.47
C GLY A 240 -2.07 -0.50 -22.11
N ALA A 241 -2.95 -0.94 -21.23
CA ALA A 241 -2.92 -0.59 -19.82
C ALA A 241 -3.34 -1.77 -18.94
N ILE A 242 -2.89 -1.73 -17.71
CA ILE A 242 -3.20 -2.71 -16.67
C ILE A 242 -3.76 -2.00 -15.44
N CYS A 243 -4.87 -2.49 -14.91
CA CYS A 243 -5.35 -2.15 -13.57
C CYS A 243 -5.06 -3.33 -12.65
N GLN A 244 -4.33 -3.09 -11.56
CA GLN A 244 -3.93 -4.15 -10.64
C GLN A 244 -3.75 -3.62 -9.21
N ASN A 245 -3.72 -4.55 -8.24
CA ASN A 245 -3.35 -4.20 -6.88
C ASN A 245 -1.84 -3.91 -6.79
N MET A 246 -1.49 -2.79 -6.14
CA MET A 246 -0.10 -2.34 -6.01
C MET A 246 0.59 -2.88 -4.76
N MET A 247 -0.15 -3.44 -3.82
CA MET A 247 0.40 -3.92 -2.55
C MET A 247 0.82 -5.39 -2.64
N MET A 248 2.02 -5.70 -2.19
CA MET A 248 2.43 -7.09 -1.97
C MET A 248 1.50 -7.75 -0.95
N GLY A 249 0.95 -8.91 -1.31
CA GLY A 249 -0.04 -9.61 -0.48
C GLY A 249 -1.48 -9.11 -0.64
N GLY A 250 -1.72 -8.13 -1.50
CA GLY A 250 -3.07 -7.72 -1.90
C GLY A 250 -3.78 -8.78 -2.75
N ALA A 251 -5.04 -8.53 -3.10
CA ALA A 251 -5.83 -9.44 -3.92
C ALA A 251 -5.14 -9.75 -5.26
N ALA A 252 -5.21 -11.03 -5.69
CA ALA A 252 -4.75 -11.46 -7.01
C ALA A 252 -5.71 -10.96 -8.09
N TYR A 253 -5.66 -9.66 -8.38
CA TYR A 253 -6.58 -8.98 -9.28
C TYR A 253 -5.84 -8.18 -10.34
N GLN A 254 -6.25 -8.36 -11.59
CA GLN A 254 -5.85 -7.51 -12.70
C GLN A 254 -6.92 -7.44 -13.78
N VAL A 255 -6.96 -6.30 -14.45
CA VAL A 255 -7.61 -6.09 -15.75
C VAL A 255 -6.57 -5.54 -16.70
N VAL A 256 -6.34 -6.21 -17.83
CA VAL A 256 -5.51 -5.71 -18.93
C VAL A 256 -6.43 -5.33 -20.08
N ILE A 257 -6.24 -4.16 -20.68
CA ILE A 257 -6.90 -3.77 -21.93
C ILE A 257 -5.79 -3.42 -22.94
N VAL A 258 -5.89 -3.97 -24.13
CA VAL A 258 -5.04 -3.62 -25.26
C VAL A 258 -5.88 -3.11 -26.43
N THR A 259 -5.35 -2.13 -27.18
CA THR A 259 -5.93 -1.61 -28.40
C THR A 259 -5.16 -2.16 -29.61
N LEU A 260 -5.88 -2.55 -30.64
CA LEU A 260 -5.36 -3.14 -31.87
C LEU A 260 -5.44 -2.15 -33.05
N GLU A 261 -4.51 -2.26 -33.99
CA GLU A 261 -4.59 -1.54 -35.28
C GLU A 261 -5.83 -1.96 -36.08
N ASP A 262 -6.20 -3.26 -36.00
CA ASP A 262 -7.27 -3.86 -36.77
C ASP A 262 -8.09 -4.82 -35.88
N GLU A 263 -9.42 -4.60 -35.82
CA GLU A 263 -10.36 -5.42 -35.06
C GLU A 263 -10.30 -6.92 -35.48
N SER A 264 -9.93 -7.21 -36.73
CA SER A 264 -9.80 -8.59 -37.21
C SER A 264 -8.76 -9.42 -36.44
N LYS A 265 -7.83 -8.79 -35.75
CA LYS A 265 -6.80 -9.45 -34.90
C LYS A 265 -7.31 -9.81 -33.50
N ALA A 266 -8.50 -9.35 -33.12
CA ALA A 266 -8.98 -9.53 -31.75
C ALA A 266 -9.11 -11.00 -31.33
N ALA A 267 -9.52 -11.87 -32.27
CA ALA A 267 -9.63 -13.32 -31.99
C ALA A 267 -8.26 -13.97 -31.72
N ASP A 268 -7.22 -13.56 -32.44
CA ASP A 268 -5.86 -14.08 -32.25
C ASP A 268 -5.28 -13.60 -30.91
N VAL A 269 -5.46 -12.32 -30.55
CA VAL A 269 -5.04 -11.76 -29.26
C VAL A 269 -5.81 -12.40 -28.09
N ALA A 270 -7.10 -12.63 -28.25
CA ALA A 270 -7.89 -13.33 -27.24
C ALA A 270 -7.42 -14.78 -27.03
N ALA A 271 -7.05 -15.48 -28.11
CA ALA A 271 -6.48 -16.81 -28.04
C ALA A 271 -5.10 -16.82 -27.36
N ASP A 272 -4.28 -15.80 -27.62
CA ASP A 272 -2.98 -15.65 -26.99
C ASP A 272 -3.13 -15.35 -25.48
N PHE A 273 -4.02 -14.46 -25.06
CA PHE A 273 -4.36 -14.29 -23.64
C PHE A 273 -4.76 -15.61 -22.99
N GLN A 274 -5.68 -16.36 -23.63
CA GLN A 274 -6.13 -17.64 -23.08
C GLN A 274 -4.99 -18.65 -22.91
N ALA A 275 -4.06 -18.69 -23.84
CA ALA A 275 -2.92 -19.61 -23.82
C ALA A 275 -1.89 -19.28 -22.74
N ASN A 276 -1.83 -18.01 -22.33
CA ASN A 276 -0.84 -17.48 -21.38
C ASN A 276 -1.42 -17.08 -20.02
N LEU A 277 -2.64 -17.51 -19.69
CA LEU A 277 -3.20 -17.29 -18.35
C LEU A 277 -2.34 -17.98 -17.30
N ASP A 278 -1.76 -17.19 -16.42
CA ASP A 278 -0.98 -17.70 -15.28
C ASP A 278 -1.67 -17.37 -13.96
N PHE A 279 -2.44 -18.32 -13.43
CA PHE A 279 -3.10 -18.20 -12.13
C PHE A 279 -2.11 -18.27 -10.95
N GLY A 280 -0.87 -18.68 -11.19
CA GLY A 280 0.17 -18.82 -10.17
C GLY A 280 1.13 -17.65 -10.04
N LYS A 281 0.98 -16.57 -10.82
CA LYS A 281 1.94 -15.46 -10.84
C LYS A 281 1.97 -14.62 -9.55
N TRP A 282 0.93 -14.69 -8.73
CA TRP A 282 0.89 -14.03 -7.42
C TRP A 282 1.45 -14.95 -6.32
N VAL A 283 2.29 -14.40 -5.44
CA VAL A 283 3.04 -15.21 -4.45
C VAL A 283 2.15 -15.70 -3.30
N CYS A 284 1.23 -14.86 -2.81
CA CYS A 284 0.46 -15.12 -1.58
C CYS A 284 -1.04 -15.31 -1.81
N THR A 285 -1.54 -14.96 -2.98
CA THR A 285 -2.96 -14.99 -3.33
C THR A 285 -3.12 -15.58 -4.73
N ARG A 286 -4.33 -16.02 -5.07
CA ARG A 286 -4.59 -16.65 -6.37
C ARG A 286 -5.95 -16.19 -6.90
N PRO A 287 -6.08 -15.84 -8.19
CA PRO A 287 -7.39 -15.60 -8.78
C PRO A 287 -8.13 -16.92 -8.93
N THR A 288 -9.44 -16.89 -8.90
CA THR A 288 -10.28 -18.08 -9.12
C THR A 288 -10.66 -18.23 -10.58
N ASP A 289 -10.84 -17.12 -11.27
CA ASP A 289 -11.36 -17.07 -12.62
C ASP A 289 -10.67 -16.02 -13.49
N ALA A 290 -10.75 -16.22 -14.80
CA ALA A 290 -10.37 -15.27 -15.81
C ALA A 290 -11.48 -15.10 -16.85
N LEU A 291 -11.61 -13.87 -17.40
CA LEU A 291 -12.51 -13.55 -18.50
C LEU A 291 -11.74 -12.83 -19.60
N ILE A 292 -11.99 -13.19 -20.83
CA ILE A 292 -11.49 -12.48 -22.01
C ILE A 292 -12.69 -11.93 -22.78
N ALA A 293 -12.67 -10.63 -23.08
CA ALA A 293 -13.75 -9.94 -23.77
C ALA A 293 -13.20 -9.00 -24.85
N GLN A 294 -14.07 -8.62 -25.78
CA GLN A 294 -13.76 -7.71 -26.88
C GLN A 294 -14.78 -6.57 -26.95
N LYS A 295 -14.32 -5.38 -27.31
CA LYS A 295 -15.16 -4.24 -27.68
C LYS A 295 -14.49 -3.47 -28.83
N GLY A 296 -15.04 -3.60 -30.04
CA GLY A 296 -14.41 -3.05 -31.24
C GLY A 296 -12.99 -3.59 -31.40
N ASN A 297 -12.00 -2.69 -31.57
CA ASN A 297 -10.59 -3.03 -31.68
C ASN A 297 -9.87 -3.14 -30.33
N MET A 298 -10.58 -3.27 -29.20
CA MET A 298 -9.98 -3.51 -27.89
C MET A 298 -10.25 -4.94 -27.43
N VAL A 299 -9.24 -5.54 -26.78
CA VAL A 299 -9.35 -6.84 -26.12
C VAL A 299 -8.97 -6.68 -24.64
N LEU A 300 -9.80 -7.25 -23.77
CA LEU A 300 -9.66 -7.22 -22.32
C LEU A 300 -9.37 -8.61 -21.79
N CYS A 301 -8.49 -8.71 -20.80
CA CYS A 301 -8.28 -9.88 -19.96
C CYS A 301 -8.41 -9.51 -18.49
N LEU A 302 -9.43 -10.06 -17.82
CA LEU A 302 -9.64 -9.96 -16.38
C LEU A 302 -9.16 -11.24 -15.70
N MET A 303 -8.48 -11.11 -14.58
CA MET A 303 -8.23 -12.19 -13.61
C MET A 303 -8.52 -11.68 -12.21
N GLY A 304 -9.22 -12.45 -11.39
CA GLY A 304 -9.55 -12.01 -10.03
C GLY A 304 -10.09 -13.11 -9.12
N PRO A 305 -10.11 -12.88 -7.80
CA PRO A 305 -10.81 -13.73 -6.85
C PRO A 305 -12.33 -13.48 -6.95
N ASP A 306 -13.14 -14.48 -6.58
CA ASP A 306 -14.60 -14.50 -6.71
C ASP A 306 -15.31 -13.16 -6.42
N GLU A 307 -14.97 -12.52 -5.28
CA GLU A 307 -15.64 -11.29 -4.84
C GLU A 307 -15.42 -10.12 -5.81
N MET A 308 -14.18 -9.95 -6.28
CA MET A 308 -13.83 -8.87 -7.22
C MET A 308 -14.17 -9.25 -8.66
N TYR A 309 -14.04 -10.53 -9.02
CA TYR A 309 -14.31 -11.03 -10.36
C TYR A 309 -15.77 -10.83 -10.76
N THR A 310 -16.72 -11.30 -9.94
CA THR A 310 -18.16 -11.27 -10.27
C THR A 310 -18.67 -9.85 -10.51
N GLY A 311 -18.29 -8.90 -9.66
CA GLY A 311 -18.67 -7.50 -9.82
C GLY A 311 -18.07 -6.87 -11.08
N THR A 312 -16.79 -7.17 -11.36
CA THR A 312 -16.10 -6.68 -12.55
C THR A 312 -16.70 -7.27 -13.84
N VAL A 313 -17.06 -8.56 -13.87
CA VAL A 313 -17.76 -9.18 -15.01
C VAL A 313 -19.07 -8.45 -15.30
N SER A 314 -19.88 -8.18 -14.27
CA SER A 314 -21.14 -7.43 -14.43
C SER A 314 -20.90 -6.02 -14.99
N ALA A 315 -19.85 -5.35 -14.57
CA ALA A 315 -19.47 -4.03 -15.09
C ALA A 315 -18.98 -4.08 -16.55
N ILE A 316 -18.21 -5.12 -16.91
CA ILE A 316 -17.75 -5.37 -18.29
C ILE A 316 -18.96 -5.58 -19.22
N GLU A 317 -19.93 -6.40 -18.82
CA GLU A 317 -21.17 -6.63 -19.58
C GLU A 317 -22.00 -5.34 -19.72
N ALA A 318 -22.16 -4.58 -18.63
CA ALA A 318 -22.87 -3.30 -18.64
C ALA A 318 -22.18 -2.23 -19.51
N ALA A 319 -20.86 -2.33 -19.68
CA ALA A 319 -20.07 -1.48 -20.56
C ALA A 319 -20.06 -2.00 -22.03
N GLU A 320 -20.93 -2.94 -22.37
CA GLU A 320 -21.16 -3.48 -23.73
C GLU A 320 -19.94 -4.23 -24.31
N TRP A 321 -19.11 -4.82 -23.46
CA TRP A 321 -18.07 -5.74 -23.89
C TRP A 321 -18.67 -7.12 -24.18
N THR A 322 -18.22 -7.75 -25.27
CA THR A 322 -18.64 -9.09 -25.64
C THR A 322 -17.66 -10.12 -25.07
N THR A 323 -18.12 -10.98 -24.17
CA THR A 323 -17.33 -12.06 -23.62
C THR A 323 -16.97 -13.08 -24.71
N ILE A 324 -15.69 -13.33 -24.89
CA ILE A 324 -15.15 -14.36 -25.80
C ILE A 324 -14.98 -15.67 -25.03
N LYS A 325 -14.42 -15.59 -23.79
CA LYS A 325 -14.04 -16.78 -23.03
C LYS A 325 -14.06 -16.50 -21.54
N THR A 326 -14.47 -17.51 -20.77
CA THR A 326 -14.24 -17.60 -19.33
C THR A 326 -13.41 -18.86 -19.04
N VAL A 327 -12.48 -18.76 -18.08
CA VAL A 327 -11.59 -19.85 -17.69
C VAL A 327 -11.50 -19.87 -16.17
N ALA A 328 -11.87 -20.99 -15.55
CA ALA A 328 -11.64 -21.20 -14.12
C ALA A 328 -10.19 -21.65 -13.87
N ASP A 329 -9.66 -21.36 -12.68
CA ASP A 329 -8.35 -21.86 -12.28
C ASP A 329 -8.35 -23.40 -12.27
N PRO A 330 -7.48 -24.06 -13.04
CA PRO A 330 -7.40 -25.52 -13.06
C PRO A 330 -6.83 -26.12 -11.77
N GLY A 331 -6.36 -25.31 -10.84
CA GLY A 331 -5.76 -25.72 -9.57
C GLY A 331 -6.69 -25.60 -8.35
N VAL A 332 -7.96 -25.26 -8.53
CA VAL A 332 -8.98 -25.19 -7.47
C VAL A 332 -9.87 -26.42 -7.53
#